data_6bb77e4c74744795e04892291dd032b2
#
_entry.id   6bb77e4c74744795e04892291dd032b2
#
_cell.length_a   1.000
_cell.length_b   1.000
_cell.length_c   1.000
_cell.angle_alpha   90.00
_cell.angle_beta   90.00
_cell.angle_gamma   90.00
#
_symmetry.space_group_name_H-M   'P 1'
#
loop_
_entity.id
_entity.type
_entity.pdbx_description
1 polymer ?
#
loop_
_entity_poly.entity_id
_entity_poly.type
_entity_poly.pdbx_seq_one_letter_code
_entity_poly.pdbx_strand_id
1 'polypeptide(L)'
;GGLRVDTLSTLLKGGESGVALVAGKPEESLLVKAIRWESFEMPPSGKLPAAEISLLTRWIAGGAFWPEHDAVLREDEPATPKITDEDRAWWAFQPITNPPVPDTETAGWSRNEVDSFIIRKLRTARLSPAPEADRRTLIRRVYADMLGLPPSNDEVETFINDESPDAWQKVIGRLLDSPQYGERWGRHWLDLVRYSESDGYRADGYRPNMWRYRDWVIQSINNDKPFDQFVREQIAGDELDPHNPDAVVATAYWRLYLYEYNQRDVRGHWRAIIDELTDITGEAFLGMSFGCAKCHDHKFDPILRKDYFRLQAFFSSIEPRDDIPLATLDQKSRFDEQQSEWKAKTQELRDQIAAIKAPYMASKRKSAV
;
A
#
# COMPACT_ATOMS: atom_id res chain seq x y z
N GLY A 1 4.21 -30.72 4.77
CA GLY A 1 4.08 -31.87 3.95
C GLY A 1 4.96 -32.00 2.72
N GLY A 2 5.57 -30.93 2.14
CA GLY A 2 6.53 -31.00 1.02
C GLY A 2 6.02 -31.61 -0.30
N LEU A 3 4.72 -31.95 -0.43
CA LEU A 3 4.16 -32.48 -1.67
C LEU A 3 3.97 -31.38 -2.70
N ARG A 4 4.52 -31.58 -3.91
CA ARG A 4 4.25 -30.77 -5.09
C ARG A 4 3.39 -31.55 -6.07
N VAL A 5 2.40 -30.88 -6.67
CA VAL A 5 1.42 -31.47 -7.60
C VAL A 5 1.47 -30.85 -9.01
N ASP A 6 2.52 -30.10 -9.28
CA ASP A 6 2.73 -29.32 -10.49
C ASP A 6 3.34 -30.12 -11.65
N THR A 7 3.96 -31.27 -11.36
CA THR A 7 4.49 -32.17 -12.38
C THR A 7 4.25 -33.64 -12.01
N LEU A 8 4.25 -34.52 -13.03
CA LEU A 8 4.16 -35.97 -12.77
C LEU A 8 5.35 -36.46 -11.92
N SER A 9 6.56 -35.98 -12.16
CA SER A 9 7.74 -36.40 -11.43
C SER A 9 7.64 -36.07 -9.92
N THR A 10 7.11 -34.89 -9.57
CA THR A 10 6.91 -34.50 -8.16
C THR A 10 5.79 -35.29 -7.49
N LEU A 11 4.72 -35.64 -8.22
CA LEU A 11 3.66 -36.53 -7.72
C LEU A 11 4.17 -37.96 -7.47
N LEU A 12 5.01 -38.49 -8.38
CA LEU A 12 5.64 -39.78 -8.23
C LEU A 12 6.67 -39.82 -7.10
N LYS A 13 7.41 -38.73 -6.88
CA LYS A 13 8.35 -38.57 -5.76
C LYS A 13 7.62 -38.52 -4.41
N GLY A 14 6.46 -37.85 -4.38
CA GLY A 14 5.66 -37.69 -3.17
C GLY A 14 6.20 -36.60 -2.22
N GLY A 15 5.68 -36.59 -0.99
CA GLY A 15 6.04 -35.69 0.10
C GLY A 15 6.57 -36.45 1.32
N GLU A 16 6.62 -35.79 2.46
CA GLU A 16 7.07 -36.35 3.74
C GLU A 16 6.28 -37.59 4.17
N SER A 17 5.02 -37.71 3.73
CA SER A 17 4.14 -38.84 4.05
C SER A 17 4.29 -40.02 3.09
N GLY A 18 5.16 -39.94 2.10
CA GLY A 18 5.41 -40.99 1.11
C GLY A 18 4.98 -40.63 -0.30
N VAL A 19 4.96 -41.62 -1.19
CA VAL A 19 4.64 -41.50 -2.62
C VAL A 19 3.17 -41.09 -2.78
N ALA A 20 2.93 -39.94 -3.40
CA ALA A 20 1.58 -39.42 -3.56
C ALA A 20 0.78 -40.18 -4.64
N LEU A 21 1.45 -40.65 -5.71
CA LEU A 21 0.83 -41.29 -6.86
C LEU A 21 1.66 -42.49 -7.31
N VAL A 22 1.01 -43.66 -7.46
CA VAL A 22 1.57 -44.85 -8.06
C VAL A 22 0.82 -45.12 -9.36
N ALA A 23 1.49 -44.90 -10.51
CA ALA A 23 0.88 -45.03 -11.84
C ALA A 23 0.30 -46.46 -12.04
N GLY A 24 -0.92 -46.57 -12.53
CA GLY A 24 -1.64 -47.79 -12.70
C GLY A 24 -2.20 -48.46 -11.41
N LYS A 25 -1.93 -47.89 -10.23
CA LYS A 25 -2.32 -48.47 -8.94
C LYS A 25 -3.00 -47.42 -8.03
N PRO A 26 -4.26 -47.13 -8.26
CA PRO A 26 -4.97 -46.09 -7.48
C PRO A 26 -5.06 -46.45 -5.99
N GLU A 27 -5.23 -47.71 -5.62
CA GLU A 27 -5.37 -48.11 -4.21
C GLU A 27 -4.06 -48.02 -3.41
N GLU A 28 -2.90 -48.03 -4.10
CA GLU A 28 -1.59 -47.79 -3.50
C GLU A 28 -1.23 -46.29 -3.42
N SER A 29 -1.97 -45.43 -4.10
CA SER A 29 -1.72 -43.99 -4.19
C SER A 29 -2.28 -43.23 -2.97
N LEU A 30 -1.40 -42.52 -2.22
CA LEU A 30 -1.83 -41.67 -1.08
C LEU A 30 -2.82 -40.60 -1.50
N LEU A 31 -2.70 -40.06 -2.71
CA LEU A 31 -3.61 -39.08 -3.29
C LEU A 31 -5.06 -39.58 -3.28
N VAL A 32 -5.30 -40.85 -3.70
CA VAL A 32 -6.65 -41.45 -3.73
C VAL A 32 -7.19 -41.63 -2.31
N LYS A 33 -6.36 -42.09 -1.37
CA LYS A 33 -6.75 -42.23 0.03
C LYS A 33 -7.07 -40.86 0.67
N ALA A 34 -6.31 -39.83 0.32
CA ALA A 34 -6.54 -38.48 0.83
C ALA A 34 -7.86 -37.88 0.33
N ILE A 35 -8.16 -37.95 -0.98
CA ILE A 35 -9.41 -37.40 -1.55
C ILE A 35 -10.66 -38.23 -1.15
N ARG A 36 -10.48 -39.50 -0.79
CA ARG A 36 -11.54 -40.34 -0.20
C ARG A 36 -11.73 -40.11 1.30
N TRP A 37 -10.83 -39.38 1.95
CA TRP A 37 -10.80 -39.16 3.40
C TRP A 37 -10.56 -40.42 4.20
N GLU A 38 -9.75 -41.33 3.66
CA GLU A 38 -9.40 -42.59 4.30
C GLU A 38 -8.16 -42.49 5.21
N SER A 39 -7.23 -41.57 4.88
CA SER A 39 -5.98 -41.36 5.65
C SER A 39 -5.69 -39.87 5.93
N PHE A 40 -6.07 -38.96 5.06
CA PHE A 40 -5.94 -37.52 5.17
C PHE A 40 -7.24 -36.88 4.65
N GLU A 41 -7.64 -35.75 5.23
CA GLU A 41 -8.83 -35.00 4.79
C GLU A 41 -8.43 -33.94 3.77
N MET A 42 -8.43 -34.29 2.48
CA MET A 42 -8.07 -33.41 1.39
C MET A 42 -9.17 -33.36 0.31
N PRO A 43 -9.56 -32.15 -0.18
CA PRO A 43 -9.16 -30.85 0.33
C PRO A 43 -9.76 -30.54 1.71
N PRO A 44 -9.14 -29.63 2.50
CA PRO A 44 -9.63 -29.28 3.85
C PRO A 44 -11.00 -28.62 3.86
N SER A 45 -11.41 -28.03 2.73
CA SER A 45 -12.71 -27.35 2.55
C SER A 45 -13.91 -28.29 2.44
N GLY A 46 -13.68 -29.61 2.34
CA GLY A 46 -14.73 -30.62 2.20
C GLY A 46 -14.36 -31.72 1.22
N LYS A 47 -15.00 -32.88 1.35
CA LYS A 47 -14.78 -34.04 0.49
C LYS A 47 -15.20 -33.73 -0.97
N LEU A 48 -14.40 -34.14 -1.94
CA LEU A 48 -14.72 -34.01 -3.34
C LEU A 48 -15.98 -34.80 -3.72
N PRO A 49 -16.75 -34.33 -4.74
CA PRO A 49 -17.86 -35.11 -5.31
C PRO A 49 -17.41 -36.48 -5.80
N ALA A 50 -18.28 -37.50 -5.64
CA ALA A 50 -17.96 -38.88 -6.04
C ALA A 50 -17.52 -39.02 -7.52
N ALA A 51 -18.07 -38.16 -8.40
CA ALA A 51 -17.72 -38.13 -9.81
C ALA A 51 -16.26 -37.68 -10.03
N GLU A 52 -15.78 -36.70 -9.29
CA GLU A 52 -14.41 -36.19 -9.38
C GLU A 52 -13.41 -37.20 -8.79
N ILE A 53 -13.74 -37.81 -7.65
CA ILE A 53 -12.96 -38.91 -7.08
C ILE A 53 -12.83 -40.06 -8.08
N SER A 54 -13.94 -40.43 -8.75
CA SER A 54 -13.94 -41.48 -9.77
C SER A 54 -13.09 -41.10 -10.98
N LEU A 55 -13.13 -39.85 -11.43
CA LEU A 55 -12.32 -39.36 -12.54
C LEU A 55 -10.81 -39.47 -12.23
N LEU A 56 -10.38 -38.98 -11.10
CA LEU A 56 -8.97 -39.05 -10.65
C LEU A 56 -8.52 -40.50 -10.46
N THR A 57 -9.36 -41.33 -9.88
CA THR A 57 -9.06 -42.76 -9.70
C THR A 57 -8.87 -43.47 -11.05
N ARG A 58 -9.73 -43.21 -12.05
CA ARG A 58 -9.61 -43.76 -13.41
C ARG A 58 -8.37 -43.24 -14.14
N TRP A 59 -8.02 -41.96 -13.96
CA TRP A 59 -6.82 -41.38 -14.53
C TRP A 59 -5.57 -42.09 -14.04
N ILE A 60 -5.48 -42.35 -12.72
CA ILE A 60 -4.36 -43.09 -12.11
C ILE A 60 -4.36 -44.55 -12.61
N ALA A 61 -5.52 -45.20 -12.64
CA ALA A 61 -5.64 -46.58 -13.16
C ALA A 61 -5.19 -46.69 -14.60
N GLY A 62 -5.43 -45.69 -15.43
CA GLY A 62 -4.97 -45.56 -16.81
C GLY A 62 -3.48 -45.26 -16.98
N GLY A 63 -2.70 -45.23 -15.88
CA GLY A 63 -1.26 -44.98 -15.92
C GLY A 63 -0.87 -43.52 -15.63
N ALA A 64 -1.82 -42.67 -15.19
CA ALA A 64 -1.59 -41.29 -14.83
C ALA A 64 -0.94 -40.48 -15.98
N PHE A 65 -1.46 -40.65 -17.22
CA PHE A 65 -0.93 -39.96 -18.40
C PHE A 65 -0.86 -38.45 -18.16
N TRP A 66 0.33 -37.88 -18.39
CA TRP A 66 0.63 -36.47 -18.25
C TRP A 66 1.20 -35.96 -19.58
N PRO A 67 0.74 -34.80 -20.12
CA PRO A 67 1.28 -34.28 -21.36
C PRO A 67 2.78 -33.96 -21.24
N GLU A 68 3.56 -34.40 -22.24
CA GLU A 68 5.04 -34.20 -22.22
C GLU A 68 5.47 -32.72 -22.22
N HIS A 69 4.59 -31.80 -22.55
CA HIS A 69 4.91 -30.37 -22.59
C HIS A 69 5.15 -29.76 -21.19
N ASP A 70 4.70 -30.40 -20.14
CA ASP A 70 4.94 -29.95 -18.76
C ASP A 70 6.23 -30.55 -18.14
N ALA A 71 6.94 -31.39 -18.88
CA ALA A 71 8.19 -32.01 -18.42
C ALA A 71 9.42 -31.10 -18.50
N VAL A 72 9.27 -29.83 -18.85
CA VAL A 72 10.38 -28.86 -18.92
C VAL A 72 10.52 -28.06 -17.62
N LEU A 73 10.12 -28.64 -16.48
CA LEU A 73 10.59 -28.14 -15.20
C LEU A 73 11.87 -28.89 -14.87
N ARG A 74 12.99 -28.20 -15.02
CA ARG A 74 14.36 -28.66 -14.81
C ARG A 74 14.48 -29.39 -13.46
N GLU A 75 14.92 -30.66 -13.49
CA GLU A 75 15.05 -31.51 -12.31
C GLU A 75 16.11 -31.05 -11.31
N ASP A 76 16.93 -30.06 -11.63
CA ASP A 76 18.10 -29.65 -10.86
C ASP A 76 18.17 -28.16 -10.46
N GLU A 77 17.12 -27.38 -10.67
CA GLU A 77 17.12 -26.02 -10.11
C GLU A 77 16.56 -26.04 -8.68
N PRO A 78 17.32 -25.48 -7.70
CA PRO A 78 16.78 -25.30 -6.36
C PRO A 78 15.47 -24.50 -6.45
N ALA A 79 14.44 -24.93 -5.71
CA ALA A 79 13.08 -24.38 -5.73
C ALA A 79 12.95 -22.90 -5.28
N THR A 80 14.02 -22.17 -5.28
CA THR A 80 14.07 -20.72 -5.06
C THR A 80 14.51 -20.06 -6.36
N PRO A 81 13.69 -19.24 -7.02
CA PRO A 81 14.15 -18.38 -8.09
C PRO A 81 15.37 -17.61 -7.60
N LYS A 82 16.51 -17.84 -8.22
CA LYS A 82 17.67 -16.99 -7.94
C LYS A 82 17.45 -15.70 -8.70
N ILE A 83 17.45 -14.59 -7.99
CA ILE A 83 17.58 -13.27 -8.63
C ILE A 83 18.87 -13.29 -9.42
N THR A 84 18.75 -13.24 -10.75
CA THR A 84 19.88 -13.28 -11.67
C THR A 84 20.53 -11.89 -11.79
N ASP A 85 21.71 -11.83 -12.39
CA ASP A 85 22.34 -10.55 -12.68
C ASP A 85 21.58 -9.79 -13.78
N GLU A 86 20.85 -10.47 -14.66
CA GLU A 86 19.95 -9.86 -15.65
C GLU A 86 18.76 -9.18 -14.97
N ASP A 87 18.12 -9.82 -13.97
CA ASP A 87 17.06 -9.22 -13.17
C ASP A 87 17.56 -7.95 -12.46
N ARG A 88 18.77 -8.01 -11.90
CA ARG A 88 19.40 -6.86 -11.23
C ARG A 88 19.75 -5.74 -12.20
N ALA A 89 20.11 -6.06 -13.43
CA ALA A 89 20.46 -5.10 -14.47
C ALA A 89 19.24 -4.43 -15.12
N TRP A 90 18.01 -4.87 -14.77
CA TRP A 90 16.80 -4.23 -15.27
C TRP A 90 16.81 -2.73 -14.99
N TRP A 91 16.46 -1.93 -15.99
CA TRP A 91 16.60 -0.46 -15.94
C TRP A 91 15.93 0.20 -14.72
N ALA A 92 14.78 -0.34 -14.26
CA ALA A 92 14.05 0.23 -13.12
C ALA A 92 14.74 0.00 -11.76
N PHE A 93 15.69 -0.94 -11.68
CA PHE A 93 16.45 -1.24 -10.47
C PHE A 93 17.85 -0.62 -10.49
N GLN A 94 18.19 0.11 -11.55
CA GLN A 94 19.46 0.82 -11.63
C GLN A 94 19.39 2.19 -10.94
N PRO A 95 20.50 2.69 -10.41
CA PRO A 95 20.56 4.06 -9.92
C PRO A 95 20.09 5.05 -10.97
N ILE A 96 19.33 6.06 -10.55
CA ILE A 96 18.87 7.14 -11.44
C ILE A 96 20.08 7.88 -11.98
N THR A 97 20.17 7.97 -13.29
CA THR A 97 21.22 8.73 -13.98
C THR A 97 20.62 9.93 -14.69
N ASN A 98 21.43 10.95 -14.93
CA ASN A 98 21.03 12.08 -15.76
C ASN A 98 21.43 11.76 -17.22
N PRO A 99 20.49 11.30 -18.09
CA PRO A 99 20.82 10.95 -19.46
C PRO A 99 21.10 12.21 -20.28
N PRO A 100 22.00 12.15 -21.30
CA PRO A 100 22.22 13.27 -22.18
C PRO A 100 20.93 13.62 -22.92
N VAL A 101 20.56 14.91 -22.90
CA VAL A 101 19.42 15.43 -23.65
C VAL A 101 19.65 15.22 -25.14
N PRO A 102 18.70 14.57 -25.84
CA PRO A 102 18.85 14.35 -27.28
C PRO A 102 18.91 15.69 -28.04
N ASP A 103 19.88 15.81 -28.91
CA ASP A 103 19.87 16.92 -29.87
C ASP A 103 18.72 16.72 -30.86
N THR A 104 17.75 17.62 -30.79
CA THR A 104 16.60 17.60 -31.68
C THR A 104 16.60 18.94 -32.45
N GLU A 105 17.08 18.92 -33.70
CA GLU A 105 17.08 20.07 -34.63
C GLU A 105 15.67 20.59 -34.95
N THR A 106 14.70 20.46 -34.06
CA THR A 106 13.33 20.97 -34.21
C THR A 106 13.25 22.39 -33.66
N ALA A 107 13.64 23.34 -34.48
CA ALA A 107 13.42 24.73 -34.17
C ALA A 107 11.94 25.00 -33.76
N GLY A 108 11.74 25.36 -32.49
CA GLY A 108 10.51 26.00 -32.03
C GLY A 108 9.44 25.09 -31.37
N TRP A 109 9.51 23.78 -31.42
CA TRP A 109 8.51 22.94 -30.72
C TRP A 109 8.95 22.55 -29.30
N SER A 110 10.22 22.13 -29.16
CA SER A 110 10.79 21.76 -27.84
C SER A 110 10.96 23.02 -26.99
N ARG A 111 10.35 23.03 -25.80
CA ARG A 111 10.42 24.14 -24.82
C ARG A 111 11.25 23.76 -23.60
N ASN A 112 11.44 22.46 -23.37
CA ASN A 112 12.22 21.92 -22.26
C ASN A 112 12.90 20.60 -22.67
N GLU A 113 13.71 20.05 -21.77
CA GLU A 113 14.47 18.84 -22.01
C GLU A 113 13.58 17.61 -22.23
N VAL A 114 12.44 17.53 -21.55
CA VAL A 114 11.47 16.41 -21.70
C VAL A 114 10.91 16.38 -23.12
N ASP A 115 10.62 17.54 -23.70
CA ASP A 115 10.15 17.63 -25.09
C ASP A 115 11.15 17.04 -26.08
N SER A 116 12.45 17.19 -25.82
CA SER A 116 13.49 16.60 -26.67
C SER A 116 13.45 15.07 -26.69
N PHE A 117 13.17 14.43 -25.54
CA PHE A 117 12.96 12.98 -25.48
C PHE A 117 11.68 12.56 -26.20
N ILE A 118 10.59 13.34 -26.06
CA ILE A 118 9.32 13.08 -26.74
C ILE A 118 9.49 13.16 -28.25
N ILE A 119 10.13 14.23 -28.76
CA ILE A 119 10.39 14.41 -30.20
C ILE A 119 11.22 13.26 -30.77
N ARG A 120 12.26 12.81 -30.07
CA ARG A 120 13.04 11.67 -30.50
C ARG A 120 12.19 10.44 -30.68
N LYS A 121 11.27 10.15 -29.75
CA LYS A 121 10.34 9.01 -29.85
C LYS A 121 9.34 9.18 -30.99
N LEU A 122 8.75 10.36 -31.18
CA LEU A 122 7.85 10.67 -32.29
C LEU A 122 8.55 10.43 -33.62
N ARG A 123 9.77 10.93 -33.81
CA ARG A 123 10.55 10.71 -35.04
C ARG A 123 10.82 9.22 -35.31
N THR A 124 11.19 8.47 -34.26
CA THR A 124 11.39 7.01 -34.41
C THR A 124 10.12 6.32 -34.87
N ALA A 125 8.96 6.80 -34.42
CA ALA A 125 7.63 6.30 -34.83
C ALA A 125 7.16 6.91 -36.17
N ARG A 126 7.95 7.80 -36.81
CA ARG A 126 7.58 8.57 -38.02
C ARG A 126 6.32 9.43 -37.82
N LEU A 127 6.15 10.00 -36.62
CA LEU A 127 5.09 10.90 -36.26
C LEU A 127 5.62 12.32 -36.09
N SER A 128 4.75 13.29 -36.34
CA SER A 128 4.99 14.71 -36.07
C SER A 128 4.16 15.17 -34.88
N PRO A 129 4.64 16.15 -34.08
CA PRO A 129 3.81 16.75 -33.04
C PRO A 129 2.55 17.38 -33.65
N ALA A 130 1.43 17.31 -32.93
CA ALA A 130 0.24 18.04 -33.29
C ALA A 130 0.48 19.56 -33.13
N PRO A 131 -0.27 20.42 -33.88
CA PRO A 131 -0.26 21.84 -33.63
C PRO A 131 -0.68 22.20 -32.19
N GLU A 132 -0.17 23.29 -31.67
CA GLU A 132 -0.59 23.82 -30.38
C GLU A 132 -2.10 24.10 -30.38
N ALA A 133 -2.78 23.75 -29.29
CA ALA A 133 -4.18 24.05 -29.12
C ALA A 133 -4.41 25.57 -28.96
N ASP A 134 -5.59 26.05 -29.32
CA ASP A 134 -5.99 27.44 -29.08
C ASP A 134 -6.02 27.75 -27.57
N ARG A 135 -5.90 29.01 -27.21
CA ARG A 135 -5.81 29.49 -25.81
C ARG A 135 -7.00 29.06 -24.95
N ARG A 136 -8.20 29.07 -25.49
CA ARG A 136 -9.42 28.63 -24.78
C ARG A 136 -9.38 27.16 -24.45
N THR A 137 -8.90 26.36 -25.37
CA THR A 137 -8.69 24.91 -25.16
C THR A 137 -7.56 24.64 -24.15
N LEU A 138 -6.45 25.39 -24.21
CA LEU A 138 -5.32 25.25 -23.29
C LEU A 138 -5.74 25.54 -21.86
N ILE A 139 -6.40 26.67 -21.59
CA ILE A 139 -6.80 27.03 -20.22
C ILE A 139 -7.78 26.00 -19.66
N ARG A 140 -8.75 25.55 -20.46
CA ARG A 140 -9.71 24.53 -20.02
C ARG A 140 -9.01 23.21 -19.63
N ARG A 141 -8.03 22.79 -20.44
CA ARG A 141 -7.28 21.54 -20.18
C ARG A 141 -6.45 21.63 -18.91
N VAL A 142 -5.70 22.71 -18.73
CA VAL A 142 -4.82 22.86 -17.56
C VAL A 142 -5.61 22.96 -16.26
N TYR A 143 -6.76 23.62 -16.25
CA TYR A 143 -7.64 23.68 -15.08
C TYR A 143 -8.18 22.29 -14.74
N ALA A 144 -8.68 21.56 -15.75
CA ALA A 144 -9.17 20.20 -15.55
C ALA A 144 -8.10 19.23 -15.03
N ASP A 145 -6.86 19.40 -15.50
CA ASP A 145 -5.73 18.56 -15.09
C ASP A 145 -5.24 18.94 -13.68
N MET A 146 -4.94 20.20 -13.44
CA MET A 146 -4.30 20.66 -12.21
C MET A 146 -5.28 20.79 -11.03
N LEU A 147 -6.51 21.25 -11.26
CA LEU A 147 -7.50 21.48 -10.20
C LEU A 147 -8.70 20.53 -10.27
N GLY A 148 -8.92 19.87 -11.41
CA GLY A 148 -10.10 19.03 -11.62
C GLY A 148 -11.40 19.85 -11.81
N LEU A 149 -11.30 21.16 -11.96
CA LEU A 149 -12.41 22.11 -12.08
C LEU A 149 -12.29 22.90 -13.39
N PRO A 150 -13.38 23.40 -13.96
CA PRO A 150 -13.32 24.32 -15.09
C PRO A 150 -12.87 25.72 -14.64
N PRO A 151 -12.19 26.50 -15.50
CA PRO A 151 -11.95 27.92 -15.25
C PRO A 151 -13.26 28.72 -15.29
N SER A 152 -13.32 29.83 -14.56
CA SER A 152 -14.39 30.81 -14.70
C SER A 152 -14.28 31.56 -16.05
N ASN A 153 -15.39 32.22 -16.47
CA ASN A 153 -15.37 33.02 -17.68
C ASN A 153 -14.35 34.17 -17.62
N ASP A 154 -14.22 34.81 -16.46
CA ASP A 154 -13.27 35.91 -16.27
C ASP A 154 -11.82 35.46 -16.40
N GLU A 155 -11.49 34.26 -15.88
CA GLU A 155 -10.16 33.66 -16.01
C GLU A 155 -9.85 33.29 -17.47
N VAL A 156 -10.84 32.77 -18.19
CA VAL A 156 -10.71 32.48 -19.63
C VAL A 156 -10.44 33.76 -20.41
N GLU A 157 -11.27 34.81 -20.24
CA GLU A 157 -11.12 36.07 -20.95
C GLU A 157 -9.82 36.79 -20.57
N THR A 158 -9.42 36.79 -19.29
CA THR A 158 -8.14 37.34 -18.85
C THR A 158 -6.97 36.67 -19.57
N PHE A 159 -6.96 35.34 -19.67
CA PHE A 159 -5.88 34.62 -20.35
C PHE A 159 -5.90 34.86 -21.87
N ILE A 160 -7.08 34.86 -22.49
CA ILE A 160 -7.19 35.08 -23.95
C ILE A 160 -6.65 36.46 -24.34
N ASN A 161 -6.92 37.47 -23.52
CA ASN A 161 -6.56 38.86 -23.77
C ASN A 161 -5.14 39.25 -23.27
N ASP A 162 -4.46 38.37 -22.51
CA ASP A 162 -3.08 38.61 -22.07
C ASP A 162 -2.10 38.29 -23.21
N GLU A 163 -1.63 39.31 -23.91
CA GLU A 163 -0.67 39.21 -25.02
C GLU A 163 0.79 39.06 -24.54
N SER A 164 1.05 39.04 -23.24
CA SER A 164 2.41 38.91 -22.72
C SER A 164 3.02 37.54 -23.04
N PRO A 165 4.34 37.48 -23.28
CA PRO A 165 5.02 36.23 -23.64
C PRO A 165 4.99 35.17 -22.52
N ASP A 166 4.74 35.58 -21.28
CA ASP A 166 4.67 34.78 -20.09
C ASP A 166 3.22 34.48 -19.62
N ALA A 167 2.20 34.81 -20.45
CA ALA A 167 0.80 34.60 -20.11
C ALA A 167 0.47 33.18 -19.69
N TRP A 168 1.06 32.21 -20.35
CA TRP A 168 0.87 30.79 -20.01
C TRP A 168 1.51 30.41 -18.66
N GLN A 169 2.72 30.86 -18.41
CA GLN A 169 3.45 30.65 -17.17
C GLN A 169 2.72 31.28 -15.98
N LYS A 170 2.12 32.44 -16.16
CA LYS A 170 1.28 33.10 -15.13
C LYS A 170 0.07 32.25 -14.77
N VAL A 171 -0.59 31.62 -15.75
CA VAL A 171 -1.70 30.69 -15.48
C VAL A 171 -1.20 29.49 -14.67
N ILE A 172 -0.12 28.84 -15.11
CA ILE A 172 0.45 27.69 -14.43
C ILE A 172 0.85 28.03 -12.99
N GLY A 173 1.60 29.13 -12.78
CA GLY A 173 2.04 29.58 -11.44
C GLY A 173 0.84 29.78 -10.51
N ARG A 174 -0.19 30.50 -10.96
CA ARG A 174 -1.41 30.72 -10.17
C ARG A 174 -2.12 29.39 -9.79
N LEU A 175 -2.14 28.41 -10.68
CA LEU A 175 -2.76 27.12 -10.40
C LEU A 175 -1.94 26.29 -9.43
N LEU A 176 -0.61 26.33 -9.52
CA LEU A 176 0.28 25.68 -8.57
C LEU A 176 0.17 26.29 -7.16
N ASP A 177 -0.01 27.61 -7.07
CA ASP A 177 -0.19 28.33 -5.80
C ASP A 177 -1.61 28.16 -5.21
N SER A 178 -2.52 27.54 -5.96
CA SER A 178 -3.90 27.35 -5.52
C SER A 178 -4.01 26.20 -4.50
N PRO A 179 -4.70 26.40 -3.35
CA PRO A 179 -4.95 25.31 -2.40
C PRO A 179 -5.63 24.09 -3.03
N GLN A 180 -6.46 24.30 -4.06
CA GLN A 180 -7.15 23.24 -4.78
C GLN A 180 -6.19 22.30 -5.54
N TYR A 181 -4.96 22.74 -5.82
CA TYR A 181 -3.94 21.88 -6.40
C TYR A 181 -3.63 20.69 -5.49
N GLY A 182 -3.35 20.96 -4.22
CA GLY A 182 -3.13 19.89 -3.23
C GLY A 182 -4.36 19.03 -2.97
N GLU A 183 -5.58 19.62 -2.98
CA GLU A 183 -6.81 18.85 -2.87
C GLU A 183 -6.97 17.88 -4.04
N ARG A 184 -6.71 18.34 -5.27
CA ARG A 184 -6.79 17.52 -6.48
C ARG A 184 -5.76 16.40 -6.50
N TRP A 185 -4.51 16.71 -6.22
CA TRP A 185 -3.40 15.76 -6.31
C TRP A 185 -3.26 14.89 -5.06
N GLY A 186 -3.62 15.42 -3.89
CA GLY A 186 -3.71 14.65 -2.65
C GLY A 186 -4.68 13.48 -2.74
N ARG A 187 -5.77 13.65 -3.50
CA ARG A 187 -6.73 12.57 -3.73
C ARG A 187 -6.07 11.33 -4.35
N HIS A 188 -5.14 11.50 -5.30
CA HIS A 188 -4.48 10.36 -5.94
C HIS A 188 -3.62 9.57 -4.93
N TRP A 189 -2.94 10.29 -4.02
CA TRP A 189 -2.22 9.64 -2.92
C TRP A 189 -3.16 8.95 -1.94
N LEU A 190 -4.22 9.61 -1.54
CA LEU A 190 -5.22 9.09 -0.60
C LEU A 190 -5.92 7.83 -1.15
N ASP A 191 -6.20 7.79 -2.47
CA ASP A 191 -6.73 6.59 -3.13
C ASP A 191 -5.72 5.45 -3.09
N LEU A 192 -4.45 5.73 -3.39
CA LEU A 192 -3.37 4.74 -3.38
C LEU A 192 -3.19 4.08 -2.01
N VAL A 193 -3.22 4.88 -0.94
CA VAL A 193 -3.04 4.39 0.44
C VAL A 193 -4.36 3.97 1.09
N ARG A 194 -5.47 3.93 0.35
CA ARG A 194 -6.80 3.48 0.81
C ARG A 194 -7.34 4.30 1.98
N TYR A 195 -7.18 5.61 1.93
CA TYR A 195 -7.66 6.52 2.98
C TYR A 195 -9.14 6.30 3.30
N SER A 196 -9.46 6.21 4.58
CA SER A 196 -10.82 6.12 5.09
C SER A 196 -10.92 6.79 6.46
N GLU A 197 -12.06 7.43 6.74
CA GLU A 197 -12.40 8.01 8.05
C GLU A 197 -13.23 7.05 8.91
N SER A 198 -13.30 5.77 8.52
CA SER A 198 -13.97 4.71 9.29
C SER A 198 -13.13 3.43 9.30
N ASP A 199 -13.47 2.52 10.21
CA ASP A 199 -12.77 1.24 10.38
C ASP A 199 -13.10 0.22 9.30
N GLY A 200 -14.20 0.43 8.56
CA GLY A 200 -14.74 -0.55 7.63
C GLY A 200 -15.35 -1.77 8.32
N TYR A 201 -15.58 -2.82 7.55
CA TYR A 201 -16.17 -4.06 8.03
C TYR A 201 -17.61 -3.88 8.55
N ARG A 202 -18.04 -4.71 9.52
CA ARG A 202 -19.43 -4.72 10.02
C ARG A 202 -19.75 -3.58 10.97
N ALA A 203 -18.81 -3.23 11.84
CA ALA A 203 -19.01 -2.20 12.85
C ALA A 203 -18.82 -0.80 12.26
N ASP A 204 -17.94 -0.66 11.28
CA ASP A 204 -17.63 0.56 10.54
C ASP A 204 -17.49 1.81 11.44
N GLY A 205 -16.74 1.64 12.53
CA GLY A 205 -16.56 2.70 13.54
C GLY A 205 -15.89 3.93 12.94
N TYR A 206 -16.41 5.12 13.26
CA TYR A 206 -15.84 6.40 12.82
C TYR A 206 -14.49 6.67 13.46
N ARG A 207 -13.53 7.16 12.69
CA ARG A 207 -12.17 7.56 13.10
C ARG A 207 -12.06 9.08 13.14
N PRO A 208 -12.31 9.73 14.27
CA PRO A 208 -12.53 11.18 14.32
C PRO A 208 -11.30 12.03 14.00
N ASN A 209 -10.10 11.45 14.00
CA ASN A 209 -8.85 12.18 13.79
C ASN A 209 -8.19 11.91 12.42
N MET A 210 -8.73 11.02 11.59
CA MET A 210 -8.09 10.65 10.32
C MET A 210 -8.03 11.79 9.31
N TRP A 211 -8.97 12.74 9.36
CA TRP A 211 -8.94 13.94 8.52
C TRP A 211 -7.62 14.72 8.62
N ARG A 212 -6.90 14.63 9.74
CA ARG A 212 -5.60 15.29 9.93
C ARG A 212 -4.54 14.76 8.95
N TYR A 213 -4.53 13.44 8.72
CA TYR A 213 -3.65 12.83 7.73
C TYR A 213 -3.99 13.29 6.31
N ARG A 214 -5.27 13.34 5.95
CA ARG A 214 -5.72 13.90 4.67
C ARG A 214 -5.20 15.32 4.48
N ASP A 215 -5.42 16.16 5.46
CA ASP A 215 -5.01 17.57 5.41
C ASP A 215 -3.48 17.71 5.37
N TRP A 216 -2.74 16.85 6.08
CA TRP A 216 -1.29 16.77 5.99
C TRP A 216 -0.82 16.39 4.57
N VAL A 217 -1.45 15.44 3.91
CA VAL A 217 -1.16 15.07 2.51
C VAL A 217 -1.39 16.26 1.58
N ILE A 218 -2.54 16.93 1.70
CA ILE A 218 -2.89 18.12 0.90
C ILE A 218 -1.86 19.24 1.10
N GLN A 219 -1.52 19.54 2.35
CA GLN A 219 -0.53 20.56 2.69
C GLN A 219 0.88 20.19 2.20
N SER A 220 1.26 18.92 2.30
CA SER A 220 2.55 18.45 1.81
C SER A 220 2.72 18.71 0.31
N ILE A 221 1.67 18.48 -0.47
CA ILE A 221 1.68 18.75 -1.92
C ILE A 221 1.68 20.25 -2.19
N ASN A 222 0.84 21.04 -1.51
CA ASN A 222 0.80 22.50 -1.69
C ASN A 222 2.11 23.19 -1.28
N ASN A 223 2.85 22.62 -0.35
CA ASN A 223 4.15 23.12 0.11
C ASN A 223 5.32 22.53 -0.69
N ASP A 224 5.06 21.82 -1.78
CA ASP A 224 6.09 21.15 -2.61
C ASP A 224 7.08 20.33 -1.76
N LYS A 225 6.56 19.57 -0.77
CA LYS A 225 7.41 18.77 0.12
C LYS A 225 8.22 17.76 -0.69
N PRO A 226 9.56 17.67 -0.52
CA PRO A 226 10.37 16.67 -1.20
C PRO A 226 9.84 15.25 -0.95
N PHE A 227 9.76 14.44 -2.02
CA PHE A 227 9.12 13.13 -1.96
C PHE A 227 9.81 12.17 -0.97
N ASP A 228 11.13 12.24 -0.83
CA ASP A 228 11.87 11.44 0.15
C ASP A 228 11.51 11.82 1.60
N GLN A 229 11.27 13.12 1.87
CA GLN A 229 10.77 13.56 3.16
C GLN A 229 9.32 13.14 3.38
N PHE A 230 8.47 13.28 2.37
CA PHE A 230 7.08 12.83 2.40
C PHE A 230 6.96 11.34 2.74
N VAL A 231 7.82 10.50 2.16
CA VAL A 231 7.87 9.06 2.47
C VAL A 231 8.36 8.80 3.88
N ARG A 232 9.48 9.41 4.27
CA ARG A 232 10.09 9.18 5.59
C ARG A 232 9.18 9.59 6.75
N GLU A 233 8.47 10.70 6.62
CA GLU A 233 7.54 11.16 7.65
C GLU A 233 6.35 10.20 7.82
N GLN A 234 5.86 9.58 6.74
CA GLN A 234 4.78 8.60 6.84
C GLN A 234 5.24 7.27 7.46
N ILE A 235 6.47 6.87 7.22
CA ILE A 235 7.00 5.59 7.73
C ILE A 235 7.48 5.70 9.17
N ALA A 236 8.13 6.80 9.55
CA ALA A 236 8.82 6.96 10.82
C ALA A 236 8.83 8.41 11.33
N GLY A 237 7.80 9.19 11.06
CA GLY A 237 7.73 10.60 11.47
C GLY A 237 7.77 10.78 12.96
N ASP A 238 7.15 9.89 13.71
CA ASP A 238 7.15 9.87 15.19
C ASP A 238 8.51 9.54 15.78
N GLU A 239 9.37 8.81 15.08
CA GLU A 239 10.76 8.53 15.49
C GLU A 239 11.71 9.63 15.03
N LEU A 240 11.50 10.20 13.85
CA LEU A 240 12.35 11.25 13.28
C LEU A 240 12.20 12.60 14.00
N ASP A 241 10.96 12.97 14.31
CA ASP A 241 10.65 14.22 15.01
C ASP A 241 9.39 14.06 15.89
N PRO A 242 9.54 13.41 17.06
CA PRO A 242 8.42 13.09 17.97
C PRO A 242 7.74 14.33 18.58
N HIS A 243 8.34 15.49 18.44
CA HIS A 243 7.81 16.76 18.95
C HIS A 243 7.14 17.62 17.90
N ASN A 244 7.18 17.20 16.65
CA ASN A 244 6.52 17.86 15.54
C ASN A 244 5.15 17.18 15.29
N PRO A 245 4.04 17.87 15.58
CA PRO A 245 2.71 17.31 15.36
C PRO A 245 2.48 16.82 13.95
N ASP A 246 3.02 17.49 12.93
CA ASP A 246 2.84 17.14 11.54
C ASP A 246 3.56 15.83 11.19
N ALA A 247 4.76 15.63 11.72
CA ALA A 247 5.51 14.38 11.55
C ALA A 247 4.79 13.19 12.24
N VAL A 248 4.21 13.41 13.41
CA VAL A 248 3.38 12.41 14.09
C VAL A 248 2.09 12.13 13.31
N VAL A 249 1.42 13.16 12.78
CA VAL A 249 0.21 13.01 11.95
C VAL A 249 0.50 12.20 10.68
N ALA A 250 1.68 12.38 10.07
CA ALA A 250 2.08 11.62 8.89
C ALA A 250 2.05 10.11 9.13
N THR A 251 2.40 9.64 10.33
CA THR A 251 2.39 8.21 10.68
C THR A 251 0.99 7.62 10.80
N ALA A 252 -0.07 8.44 10.72
CA ALA A 252 -1.44 7.92 10.61
C ALA A 252 -1.66 7.09 9.33
N TYR A 253 -0.72 7.12 8.37
CA TYR A 253 -0.60 6.13 7.30
C TYR A 253 -0.73 4.69 7.83
N TRP A 254 -0.11 4.37 8.97
CA TRP A 254 -0.18 3.06 9.61
C TRP A 254 -1.56 2.70 10.19
N ARG A 255 -2.52 3.64 10.23
CA ARG A 255 -3.91 3.41 10.67
C ARG A 255 -4.88 3.13 9.52
N LEU A 256 -4.41 3.13 8.26
CA LEU A 256 -5.26 2.96 7.06
C LEU A 256 -5.58 1.49 6.74
N TYR A 257 -5.69 0.63 7.74
CA TYR A 257 -6.12 -0.75 7.60
C TYR A 257 -7.56 -0.95 8.06
N LEU A 258 -8.18 -2.04 7.59
CA LEU A 258 -9.50 -2.45 8.06
C LEU A 258 -9.43 -2.96 9.51
N TYR A 259 -10.36 -2.54 10.36
CA TYR A 259 -10.39 -2.96 11.75
C TYR A 259 -11.77 -3.51 12.15
N GLU A 260 -11.79 -4.65 12.85
CA GLU A 260 -13.01 -5.30 13.33
C GLU A 260 -12.96 -5.42 14.86
N TYR A 261 -13.94 -4.84 15.53
CA TYR A 261 -14.02 -4.85 17.01
C TYR A 261 -14.44 -6.18 17.61
N ASN A 262 -15.23 -6.98 16.88
CA ASN A 262 -15.72 -8.26 17.37
C ASN A 262 -14.72 -9.39 17.06
N GLN A 263 -13.62 -9.41 17.76
CA GLN A 263 -12.50 -10.29 17.48
C GLN A 263 -12.58 -11.60 18.28
N ARG A 264 -12.99 -12.67 17.63
CA ARG A 264 -12.84 -14.03 18.16
C ARG A 264 -11.44 -14.58 17.92
N ASP A 265 -10.79 -14.19 16.83
CA ASP A 265 -9.43 -14.56 16.48
C ASP A 265 -8.53 -13.32 16.40
N VAL A 266 -8.06 -12.84 17.54
CA VAL A 266 -7.19 -11.67 17.64
C VAL A 266 -5.88 -11.84 16.88
N ARG A 267 -5.29 -13.05 16.92
CA ARG A 267 -4.01 -13.32 16.24
C ARG A 267 -4.15 -13.33 14.72
N GLY A 268 -5.21 -13.96 14.21
CA GLY A 268 -5.49 -13.99 12.78
C GLY A 268 -5.79 -12.58 12.24
N HIS A 269 -6.54 -11.80 13.00
CA HIS A 269 -6.86 -10.43 12.62
C HIS A 269 -5.61 -9.54 12.61
N TRP A 270 -4.76 -9.61 13.66
CA TRP A 270 -3.51 -8.85 13.70
C TRP A 270 -2.57 -9.25 12.55
N ARG A 271 -2.50 -10.54 12.23
CA ARG A 271 -1.74 -11.01 11.06
C ARG A 271 -2.27 -10.39 9.76
N ALA A 272 -3.59 -10.34 9.58
CA ALA A 272 -4.19 -9.72 8.41
C ALA A 272 -3.84 -8.23 8.30
N ILE A 273 -3.82 -7.49 9.42
CA ILE A 273 -3.39 -6.09 9.46
C ILE A 273 -1.93 -5.95 9.03
N ILE A 274 -1.02 -6.74 9.59
CA ILE A 274 0.40 -6.68 9.25
C ILE A 274 0.65 -7.07 7.79
N ASP A 275 -0.07 -8.07 7.27
CA ASP A 275 -0.03 -8.43 5.86
C ASP A 275 -0.47 -7.25 4.98
N GLU A 276 -1.58 -6.60 5.31
CA GLU A 276 -2.13 -5.46 4.58
C GLU A 276 -1.18 -4.26 4.61
N LEU A 277 -0.55 -3.96 5.75
CA LEU A 277 0.46 -2.90 5.85
C LEU A 277 1.70 -3.20 5.01
N THR A 278 2.10 -4.47 4.93
CA THR A 278 3.24 -4.89 4.10
C THR A 278 2.94 -4.72 2.62
N ASP A 279 1.77 -5.19 2.20
CA ASP A 279 1.32 -5.13 0.81
C ASP A 279 1.26 -3.67 0.33
N ILE A 280 0.55 -2.81 1.07
CA ILE A 280 0.37 -1.41 0.65
C ILE A 280 1.67 -0.61 0.70
N THR A 281 2.59 -0.92 1.63
CA THR A 281 3.88 -0.23 1.70
C THR A 281 4.72 -0.54 0.47
N GLY A 282 4.76 -1.80 0.04
CA GLY A 282 5.43 -2.19 -1.20
C GLY A 282 4.79 -1.55 -2.44
N GLU A 283 3.47 -1.52 -2.50
CA GLU A 283 2.73 -0.95 -3.63
C GLU A 283 2.84 0.58 -3.69
N ALA A 284 2.61 1.28 -2.58
CA ALA A 284 2.58 2.74 -2.54
C ALA A 284 3.96 3.38 -2.70
N PHE A 285 5.00 2.85 -2.04
CA PHE A 285 6.32 3.48 -2.02
C PHE A 285 7.31 2.89 -3.01
N LEU A 286 7.18 1.62 -3.36
CA LEU A 286 8.09 0.96 -4.31
C LEU A 286 7.46 0.70 -5.68
N GLY A 287 6.14 0.87 -5.82
CA GLY A 287 5.42 0.59 -7.06
C GLY A 287 5.47 -0.89 -7.46
N MET A 288 5.60 -1.81 -6.50
CA MET A 288 5.80 -3.24 -6.72
C MET A 288 4.71 -4.07 -6.05
N SER A 289 4.19 -5.09 -6.73
CA SER A 289 3.12 -5.96 -6.23
C SER A 289 3.63 -6.94 -5.16
N PHE A 290 3.94 -6.46 -3.97
CA PHE A 290 4.49 -7.26 -2.88
C PHE A 290 3.58 -8.40 -2.41
N GLY A 291 2.26 -8.22 -2.45
CA GLY A 291 1.28 -9.19 -1.95
C GLY A 291 1.40 -10.60 -2.55
N CYS A 292 1.88 -10.73 -3.80
CA CYS A 292 2.15 -12.03 -4.41
C CYS A 292 3.25 -12.80 -3.67
N ALA A 293 4.25 -12.09 -3.15
CA ALA A 293 5.39 -12.69 -2.47
C ALA A 293 5.08 -13.22 -1.06
N LYS A 294 3.90 -12.97 -0.54
CA LYS A 294 3.40 -13.54 0.72
C LYS A 294 3.36 -15.08 0.72
N CYS A 295 2.95 -15.69 -0.39
CA CYS A 295 2.75 -17.14 -0.48
C CYS A 295 3.92 -17.87 -1.16
N HIS A 296 4.51 -17.26 -2.19
CA HIS A 296 5.60 -17.80 -3.00
C HIS A 296 6.47 -16.67 -3.52
N ASP A 297 7.65 -16.98 -4.04
CA ASP A 297 8.49 -15.98 -4.70
C ASP A 297 7.72 -15.33 -5.86
N HIS A 298 7.85 -14.02 -6.05
CA HIS A 298 7.11 -13.31 -7.09
C HIS A 298 7.43 -13.87 -8.46
N LYS A 299 6.41 -14.00 -9.33
CA LYS A 299 6.57 -14.67 -10.62
C LYS A 299 7.42 -13.87 -11.62
N PHE A 300 7.31 -12.54 -11.58
CA PHE A 300 7.91 -11.65 -12.58
C PHE A 300 8.97 -10.74 -11.99
N ASP A 301 8.72 -10.22 -10.78
CA ASP A 301 9.62 -9.27 -10.14
C ASP A 301 10.62 -10.01 -9.23
N PRO A 302 11.83 -9.48 -9.04
CA PRO A 302 12.87 -10.11 -8.24
C PRO A 302 12.59 -9.96 -6.73
N ILE A 303 11.39 -10.31 -6.29
CA ILE A 303 10.94 -10.27 -4.90
C ILE A 303 10.77 -11.71 -4.41
N LEU A 304 11.61 -12.12 -3.47
CA LEU A 304 11.50 -13.42 -2.87
C LEU A 304 10.51 -13.41 -1.71
N ARG A 305 9.87 -14.54 -1.44
CA ARG A 305 8.99 -14.69 -0.28
C ARG A 305 9.68 -14.28 1.03
N LYS A 306 10.97 -14.58 1.19
CA LYS A 306 11.75 -14.14 2.35
C LYS A 306 11.88 -12.62 2.46
N ASP A 307 11.87 -11.89 1.33
CA ASP A 307 11.97 -10.42 1.32
C ASP A 307 10.64 -9.79 1.77
N TYR A 308 9.50 -10.41 1.40
CA TYR A 308 8.21 -10.06 1.95
C TYR A 308 8.21 -10.10 3.48
N PHE A 309 8.63 -11.22 4.08
CA PHE A 309 8.65 -11.35 5.54
C PHE A 309 9.73 -10.51 6.22
N ARG A 310 10.79 -10.15 5.52
CA ARG A 310 11.79 -9.18 6.01
C ARG A 310 11.19 -7.78 6.09
N LEU A 311 10.46 -7.35 5.06
CA LEU A 311 9.73 -6.08 5.09
C LEU A 311 8.68 -6.11 6.20
N GLN A 312 7.89 -7.18 6.28
CA GLN A 312 6.87 -7.37 7.30
C GLN A 312 7.42 -7.27 8.75
N ALA A 313 8.64 -7.72 8.97
CA ALA A 313 9.25 -7.71 10.30
C ALA A 313 9.38 -6.29 10.88
N PHE A 314 9.54 -5.25 10.05
CA PHE A 314 9.57 -3.86 10.50
C PHE A 314 8.22 -3.42 11.11
N PHE A 315 7.13 -4.03 10.71
CA PHE A 315 5.77 -3.65 11.14
C PHE A 315 5.28 -4.44 12.35
N SER A 316 6.05 -5.44 12.80
CA SER A 316 5.65 -6.31 13.91
C SER A 316 5.56 -5.60 15.27
N SER A 317 6.22 -4.45 15.42
CA SER A 317 6.26 -3.63 16.62
C SER A 317 5.36 -2.39 16.56
N ILE A 318 4.60 -2.21 15.49
CA ILE A 318 3.68 -1.06 15.37
C ILE A 318 2.59 -1.16 16.45
N GLU A 319 2.45 -0.11 17.24
CA GLU A 319 1.39 0.04 18.24
C GLU A 319 0.51 1.24 17.87
N PRO A 320 -0.72 1.01 17.39
CA PRO A 320 -1.64 2.10 17.09
C PRO A 320 -2.05 2.85 18.35
N ARG A 321 -1.86 4.17 18.37
CA ARG A 321 -2.17 5.04 19.50
C ARG A 321 -3.08 6.17 19.04
N ASP A 322 -4.26 6.31 19.67
CA ASP A 322 -5.21 7.40 19.41
C ASP A 322 -5.16 8.48 20.52
N ASP A 323 -4.28 8.32 21.50
CA ASP A 323 -4.15 9.16 22.68
C ASP A 323 -2.88 10.02 22.73
N ILE A 324 -2.11 10.07 21.64
CA ILE A 324 -0.90 10.88 21.52
C ILE A 324 -1.28 12.35 21.40
N PRO A 325 -0.84 13.23 22.31
CA PRO A 325 -1.10 14.66 22.22
C PRO A 325 -0.39 15.27 21.01
N LEU A 326 -1.15 15.81 20.07
CA LEU A 326 -0.63 16.57 18.93
C LEU A 326 -0.39 18.02 19.35
N ALA A 327 0.68 18.27 20.07
CA ALA A 327 1.02 19.58 20.59
C ALA A 327 2.52 19.85 20.47
N THR A 328 2.89 21.06 20.05
CA THR A 328 4.29 21.51 20.10
C THR A 328 4.79 21.61 21.55
N LEU A 329 6.10 21.58 21.73
CA LEU A 329 6.71 21.74 23.07
C LEU A 329 6.23 23.02 23.78
N ASP A 330 6.09 24.12 23.04
CA ASP A 330 5.60 25.40 23.57
C ASP A 330 4.13 25.32 24.01
N GLN A 331 3.27 24.68 23.20
CA GLN A 331 1.87 24.46 23.59
C GLN A 331 1.75 23.56 24.81
N LYS A 332 2.58 22.53 24.90
CA LYS A 332 2.62 21.63 26.07
C LYS A 332 3.08 22.38 27.35
N SER A 333 4.12 23.16 27.22
CA SER A 333 4.61 23.97 28.36
C SER A 333 3.53 24.91 28.88
N ARG A 334 2.87 25.66 28.00
CA ARG A 334 1.75 26.55 28.37
C ARG A 334 0.58 25.79 29.01
N PHE A 335 0.25 24.63 28.48
CA PHE A 335 -0.80 23.79 29.08
C PHE A 335 -0.41 23.34 30.50
N ASP A 336 0.82 22.88 30.72
CA ASP A 336 1.31 22.40 32.00
C ASP A 336 1.32 23.53 33.05
N GLU A 337 1.70 24.75 32.65
CA GLU A 337 1.61 25.95 33.48
C GLU A 337 0.17 26.26 33.89
N GLN A 338 -0.75 26.34 32.89
CA GLN A 338 -2.16 26.61 33.14
C GLN A 338 -2.81 25.51 33.99
N GLN A 339 -2.45 24.26 33.76
CA GLN A 339 -2.98 23.12 34.50
C GLN A 339 -2.48 23.16 35.96
N SER A 340 -1.23 23.54 36.18
CA SER A 340 -0.65 23.69 37.52
C SER A 340 -1.34 24.80 38.32
N GLU A 341 -1.57 25.94 37.68
CA GLU A 341 -2.33 27.05 38.24
C GLU A 341 -3.77 26.65 38.57
N TRP A 342 -4.46 25.96 37.63
CA TRP A 342 -5.81 25.46 37.84
C TRP A 342 -5.87 24.45 38.98
N LYS A 343 -4.92 23.51 39.07
CA LYS A 343 -4.83 22.53 40.16
C LYS A 343 -4.67 23.23 41.52
N ALA A 344 -3.80 24.22 41.57
CA ALA A 344 -3.59 25.00 42.81
C ALA A 344 -4.84 25.76 43.25
N LYS A 345 -5.51 26.46 42.33
CA LYS A 345 -6.74 27.21 42.59
C LYS A 345 -7.95 26.33 42.98
N THR A 346 -7.98 25.09 42.53
CA THR A 346 -9.12 24.18 42.74
C THR A 346 -8.84 23.09 43.79
N GLN A 347 -7.68 23.08 44.43
CA GLN A 347 -7.27 21.98 45.32
C GLN A 347 -8.27 21.75 46.46
N GLU A 348 -8.73 22.78 47.13
CA GLU A 348 -9.69 22.66 48.21
C GLU A 348 -11.03 22.05 47.78
N LEU A 349 -11.56 22.48 46.64
CA LEU A 349 -12.78 21.91 46.07
C LEU A 349 -12.61 20.41 45.65
N ARG A 350 -11.45 20.10 45.15
CA ARG A 350 -11.10 18.72 44.77
C ARG A 350 -11.02 17.81 45.99
N ASP A 351 -10.43 18.30 47.07
CA ASP A 351 -10.37 17.57 48.35
C ASP A 351 -11.76 17.35 48.95
N GLN A 352 -12.64 18.38 48.91
CA GLN A 352 -14.03 18.25 49.34
C GLN A 352 -14.77 17.20 48.49
N ILE A 353 -14.62 17.23 47.15
CA ILE A 353 -15.22 16.24 46.27
C ILE A 353 -14.68 14.84 46.56
N ALA A 354 -13.39 14.69 46.78
CA ALA A 354 -12.77 13.42 47.13
C ALA A 354 -13.29 12.86 48.46
N ALA A 355 -13.45 13.70 49.46
CA ALA A 355 -14.03 13.31 50.76
C ALA A 355 -15.49 12.83 50.63
N ILE A 356 -16.31 13.51 49.82
CA ILE A 356 -17.70 13.10 49.55
C ILE A 356 -17.74 11.75 48.81
N LYS A 357 -16.87 11.53 47.86
CA LYS A 357 -16.82 10.29 47.07
C LYS A 357 -16.24 9.09 47.80
N ALA A 358 -15.32 9.31 48.75
CA ALA A 358 -14.58 8.24 49.42
C ALA A 358 -15.45 7.14 50.02
N PRO A 359 -16.55 7.44 50.80
CA PRO A 359 -17.40 6.39 51.36
C PRO A 359 -18.09 5.51 50.30
N TYR A 360 -18.55 6.14 49.22
CA TYR A 360 -19.18 5.43 48.11
C TYR A 360 -18.21 4.51 47.37
N MET A 361 -17.00 4.98 47.09
CA MET A 361 -15.96 4.18 46.44
C MET A 361 -15.50 3.00 47.32
N ALA A 362 -15.42 3.23 48.65
CA ALA A 362 -15.09 2.16 49.60
C ALA A 362 -16.19 1.07 49.65
N SER A 363 -17.48 1.44 49.56
CA SER A 363 -18.57 0.49 49.54
C SER A 363 -18.57 -0.35 48.26
N LYS A 364 -18.30 0.26 47.11
CA LYS A 364 -18.21 -0.46 45.81
C LYS A 364 -17.04 -1.42 45.72
N ARG A 365 -15.89 -1.08 46.27
CA ARG A 365 -14.73 -2.01 46.34
C ARG A 365 -15.05 -3.25 47.21
N LYS A 366 -15.82 -3.12 48.28
CA LYS A 366 -16.23 -4.23 49.16
C LYS A 366 -17.26 -5.15 48.45
N SER A 367 -18.04 -4.64 47.52
CA SER A 367 -19.06 -5.44 46.78
C SER A 367 -18.48 -6.09 45.50
N ALA A 368 -17.24 -5.84 45.11
CA ALA A 368 -16.57 -6.38 43.92
C ALA A 368 -15.55 -7.49 44.24
N VAL A 369 -15.39 -7.85 45.51
CA VAL A 369 -14.67 -9.01 46.04
C VAL A 369 -15.69 -10.03 46.54
#